data_27be3587c14b7fcbae582cdd2e3281e5
#
_entry.id   27be3587c14b7fcbae582cdd2e3281e5
#
_cell.length_a   1.000
_cell.length_b   1.000
_cell.length_c   1.000
_cell.angle_alpha   90.00
_cell.angle_beta   90.00
_cell.angle_gamma   90.00
#
_symmetry.space_group_name_H-M   'P 1'
#
loop_
_entity.id
_entity.type
_entity.pdbx_description
1 polymer ?
#
loop_
_entity_poly.entity_id
_entity_poly.type
_entity_poly.pdbx_seq_one_letter_code
_entity_poly.pdbx_strand_id
1 'polypeptide(L)'
;MKVGIAGTGKIVREFLNMQKDQERIEVTALVCRPQSEKTGRELAEQYGIPALYTDYETFLKEAEMDAVYLGIVNQMHAFYAEKALLAGRNVINEKPFTSTVKEAEKLVRLAREKHLFLLEAITLLHF
;
A
#
# COMPACT_ATOMS: atom_id res chain seq x y z
N MET A 1 6.20 -0.26 -12.41
CA MET A 1 4.91 -0.03 -11.71
C MET A 1 5.11 1.00 -10.61
N LYS A 2 4.24 1.97 -10.59
CA LYS A 2 4.28 3.01 -9.54
C LYS A 2 3.45 2.57 -8.35
N VAL A 3 4.04 2.65 -7.16
CA VAL A 3 3.41 2.15 -5.93
C VAL A 3 3.37 3.26 -4.87
N GLY A 4 2.19 3.44 -4.27
CA GLY A 4 2.04 4.28 -3.10
C GLY A 4 2.04 3.39 -1.86
N ILE A 5 2.65 3.85 -0.78
CA ILE A 5 2.78 3.07 0.44
C ILE A 5 1.94 3.65 1.56
N ALA A 6 1.17 2.81 2.23
CA ALA A 6 0.42 3.20 3.43
C ALA A 6 1.10 2.61 4.66
N GLY A 7 1.62 3.47 5.54
CA GLY A 7 2.25 3.07 6.79
C GLY A 7 3.72 3.49 6.88
N THR A 8 4.26 3.42 8.10
CA THR A 8 5.65 3.82 8.38
C THR A 8 6.37 2.84 9.31
N GLY A 9 5.78 1.67 9.57
CA GLY A 9 6.33 0.72 10.52
C GLY A 9 7.44 -0.15 9.94
N LYS A 10 7.81 -1.16 10.71
CA LYS A 10 8.91 -2.07 10.36
C LYS A 10 8.69 -2.77 9.01
N ILE A 11 7.46 -3.21 8.76
CA ILE A 11 7.14 -3.91 7.51
C ILE A 11 7.36 -3.00 6.30
N VAL A 12 6.99 -1.73 6.43
CA VAL A 12 7.22 -0.75 5.36
C VAL A 12 8.71 -0.57 5.11
N ARG A 13 9.50 -0.47 6.17
CA ARG A 13 10.96 -0.31 6.03
C ARG A 13 11.58 -1.52 5.36
N GLU A 14 11.13 -2.72 5.72
CA GLU A 14 11.62 -3.95 5.09
C GLU A 14 11.27 -3.98 3.60
N PHE A 15 10.05 -3.60 3.26
CA PHE A 15 9.62 -3.53 1.86
C PHE A 15 10.47 -2.53 1.08
N LEU A 16 10.69 -1.35 1.61
CA LEU A 16 11.49 -0.32 0.96
C LEU A 16 12.94 -0.78 0.74
N ASN A 17 13.52 -1.45 1.73
CA ASN A 17 14.87 -1.99 1.60
C ASN A 17 14.96 -3.07 0.53
N MET A 18 13.97 -3.93 0.45
CA MET A 18 13.97 -5.02 -0.52
C MET A 18 13.77 -4.52 -1.95
N GLN A 19 12.90 -3.53 -2.13
CA GLN A 19 12.53 -3.09 -3.48
C GLN A 19 13.45 -2.01 -4.05
N LYS A 20 14.29 -1.36 -3.25
CA LYS A 20 15.12 -0.25 -3.74
C LYS A 20 16.01 -0.62 -4.93
N ASP A 21 16.35 -1.90 -5.04
CA ASP A 21 17.17 -2.39 -6.15
C ASP A 21 16.31 -3.04 -7.25
N GLN A 22 14.98 -2.94 -7.15
CA GLN A 22 14.05 -3.52 -8.12
C GLN A 22 13.60 -2.46 -9.11
N GLU A 23 13.91 -2.64 -10.38
CA GLU A 23 13.50 -1.70 -11.41
C GLU A 23 12.00 -1.73 -11.71
N ARG A 24 11.32 -2.82 -11.32
CA ARG A 24 9.88 -2.98 -11.59
C ARG A 24 8.99 -2.10 -10.74
N ILE A 25 9.50 -1.66 -9.60
CA ILE A 25 8.71 -0.88 -8.62
C ILE A 25 9.34 0.47 -8.40
N GLU A 26 8.53 1.50 -8.59
CA GLU A 26 8.90 2.87 -8.29
C GLU A 26 7.96 3.38 -7.20
N VAL A 27 8.49 3.71 -6.03
CA VAL A 27 7.66 4.24 -4.93
C VAL A 27 7.47 5.73 -5.14
N THR A 28 6.24 6.14 -5.39
CA THR A 28 5.92 7.51 -5.76
C THR A 28 5.24 8.32 -4.66
N ALA A 29 4.69 7.66 -3.65
CA ALA A 29 3.96 8.36 -2.60
C ALA A 29 3.94 7.53 -1.32
N LEU A 30 3.81 8.22 -0.19
CA LEU A 30 3.70 7.61 1.13
C LEU A 30 2.58 8.30 1.88
N VAL A 31 1.73 7.53 2.55
CA VAL A 31 0.72 8.10 3.44
C VAL A 31 0.92 7.55 4.85
N CYS A 32 0.82 8.42 5.84
CA CYS A 32 0.93 8.05 7.24
C CYS A 32 -0.10 8.83 8.04
N ARG A 33 -0.29 8.45 9.31
CA ARG A 33 -1.16 9.22 10.19
C ARG A 33 -0.48 10.54 10.53
N PRO A 34 -1.24 11.61 10.84
CA PRO A 34 -0.64 12.90 11.19
C PRO A 34 0.38 12.82 12.32
N GLN A 35 0.13 11.97 13.32
CA GLN A 35 1.06 11.79 14.43
C GLN A 35 2.36 11.08 14.04
N SER A 36 2.41 10.47 12.87
CA SER A 36 3.60 9.81 12.35
C SER A 36 4.28 10.61 11.23
N GLU A 37 3.87 11.85 11.02
CA GLU A 37 4.37 12.66 9.92
C GLU A 37 5.90 12.81 9.91
N LYS A 38 6.49 12.98 11.08
CA LYS A 38 7.95 13.10 11.18
C LYS A 38 8.65 11.85 10.65
N THR A 39 8.19 10.67 11.08
CA THR A 39 8.73 9.39 10.61
C THR A 39 8.51 9.22 9.11
N GLY A 40 7.32 9.59 8.64
CA GLY A 40 7.00 9.52 7.21
C GLY A 40 7.91 10.39 6.38
N ARG A 41 8.19 11.60 6.85
CA ARG A 41 9.07 12.52 6.16
C ARG A 41 10.51 11.99 6.10
N GLU A 42 10.98 11.41 7.20
CA GLU A 42 12.31 10.79 7.23
C GLU A 42 12.43 9.64 6.23
N LEU A 43 11.39 8.80 6.15
CA LEU A 43 11.37 7.70 5.18
C LEU A 43 11.34 8.22 3.74
N ALA A 44 10.53 9.24 3.49
CA ALA A 44 10.43 9.82 2.16
C ALA A 44 11.79 10.38 1.71
N GLU A 45 12.51 11.06 2.59
CA GLU A 45 13.84 11.58 2.29
C GLU A 45 14.85 10.45 2.07
N GLN A 46 14.82 9.43 2.93
CA GLN A 46 15.77 8.32 2.85
C GLN A 46 15.64 7.53 1.55
N TYR A 47 14.42 7.34 1.06
CA TYR A 47 14.17 6.51 -0.12
C TYR A 47 13.78 7.31 -1.36
N GLY A 48 13.87 8.64 -1.28
CA GLY A 48 13.58 9.49 -2.44
C GLY A 48 12.12 9.45 -2.88
N ILE A 49 11.19 9.35 -1.94
CA ILE A 49 9.76 9.32 -2.24
C ILE A 49 9.27 10.76 -2.43
N PRO A 50 8.76 11.12 -3.62
CA PRO A 50 8.46 12.53 -3.91
C PRO A 50 7.23 13.11 -3.23
N ALA A 51 6.27 12.30 -2.79
CA ALA A 51 5.03 12.80 -2.20
C ALA A 51 4.72 12.15 -0.85
N LEU A 52 4.31 12.98 0.11
CA LEU A 52 3.91 12.52 1.45
C LEU A 52 2.51 13.03 1.75
N TYR A 53 1.65 12.14 2.22
CA TYR A 53 0.27 12.45 2.59
C TYR A 53 0.02 12.06 4.04
N THR A 54 -0.89 12.78 4.69
CA THR A 54 -1.33 12.44 6.05
C THR A 54 -2.82 12.12 6.10
N ASP A 55 -3.49 12.08 4.95
CA ASP A 55 -4.90 11.71 4.83
C ASP A 55 -5.04 10.62 3.77
N TYR A 56 -5.55 9.46 4.18
CA TYR A 56 -5.62 8.30 3.30
C TYR A 56 -6.53 8.53 2.07
N GLU A 57 -7.66 9.19 2.26
CA GLU A 57 -8.58 9.43 1.15
C GLU A 57 -7.98 10.37 0.11
N THR A 58 -7.29 11.43 0.56
CA THR A 58 -6.57 12.34 -0.33
C THR A 58 -5.48 11.59 -1.09
N PHE A 59 -4.73 10.76 -0.37
CA PHE A 59 -3.70 9.92 -0.97
C PHE A 59 -4.27 9.01 -2.07
N LEU A 60 -5.38 8.33 -1.79
CA LEU A 60 -6.00 7.44 -2.79
C LEU A 60 -6.49 8.20 -4.01
N LYS A 61 -6.95 9.42 -3.81
CA LYS A 61 -7.52 10.24 -4.89
C LYS A 61 -6.45 10.93 -5.73
N GLU A 62 -5.41 11.45 -5.09
CA GLU A 62 -4.45 12.34 -5.75
C GLU A 62 -3.09 11.72 -6.09
N ALA A 63 -2.66 10.70 -5.37
CA ALA A 63 -1.33 10.15 -5.58
C ALA A 63 -1.19 9.50 -6.97
N GLU A 64 -0.05 9.76 -7.60
CA GLU A 64 0.27 9.15 -8.88
C GLU A 64 0.82 7.75 -8.63
N MET A 65 -0.03 6.74 -8.76
CA MET A 65 0.35 5.35 -8.47
C MET A 65 -0.56 4.38 -9.18
N ASP A 66 -0.04 3.19 -9.46
CA ASP A 66 -0.80 2.09 -10.05
C ASP A 66 -1.40 1.20 -8.97
N ALA A 67 -0.72 1.09 -7.84
CA ALA A 67 -1.11 0.21 -6.75
C ALA A 67 -0.76 0.81 -5.40
N VAL A 68 -1.45 0.37 -4.36
CA VAL A 68 -1.19 0.74 -2.97
C VAL A 68 -0.63 -0.46 -2.23
N TYR A 69 0.52 -0.30 -1.59
CA TYR A 69 1.10 -1.29 -0.68
C TYR A 69 0.62 -1.00 0.73
N LEU A 70 -0.09 -1.95 1.34
CA LEU A 70 -0.64 -1.79 2.67
C LEU A 70 0.28 -2.38 3.73
N GLY A 71 1.15 -1.56 4.31
CA GLY A 71 2.06 -1.95 5.38
C GLY A 71 1.52 -1.51 6.74
N ILE A 72 0.31 -1.92 7.07
CA ILE A 72 -0.40 -1.54 8.28
C ILE A 72 -0.74 -2.77 9.11
N VAL A 73 -1.26 -2.56 10.33
CA VAL A 73 -1.60 -3.69 11.22
C VAL A 73 -2.75 -4.53 10.64
N ASN A 74 -2.71 -5.84 10.93
CA ASN A 74 -3.61 -6.82 10.31
C ASN A 74 -5.09 -6.49 10.38
N GLN A 75 -5.59 -6.04 11.52
CA GLN A 75 -7.02 -5.79 11.66
C GLN A 75 -7.51 -4.61 10.81
N MET A 76 -6.61 -3.81 10.29
CA MET A 76 -6.97 -2.67 9.45
C MET A 76 -6.85 -2.97 7.95
N HIS A 77 -6.27 -4.10 7.58
CA HIS A 77 -6.03 -4.43 6.17
C HIS A 77 -7.31 -4.45 5.34
N ALA A 78 -8.34 -5.15 5.83
CA ALA A 78 -9.60 -5.26 5.08
C ALA A 78 -10.23 -3.90 4.82
N PHE A 79 -10.23 -3.02 5.84
CA PHE A 79 -10.80 -1.68 5.72
C PHE A 79 -10.05 -0.84 4.68
N TYR A 80 -8.71 -0.80 4.80
CA TYR A 80 -7.90 0.00 3.88
C TYR A 80 -7.88 -0.57 2.46
N ALA A 81 -7.89 -1.91 2.34
CA ALA A 81 -7.94 -2.56 1.03
C ALA A 81 -9.27 -2.26 0.32
N GLU A 82 -10.39 -2.32 1.05
CA GLU A 82 -11.68 -2.01 0.48
C GLU A 82 -11.72 -0.56 -0.03
N LYS A 83 -11.26 0.39 0.77
CA LYS A 83 -11.23 1.79 0.36
C LYS A 83 -10.36 2.00 -0.89
N ALA A 84 -9.21 1.34 -0.96
CA ALA A 84 -8.33 1.47 -2.12
C ALA A 84 -9.01 0.93 -3.38
N LEU A 85 -9.62 -0.25 -3.28
CA LEU A 85 -10.33 -0.84 -4.43
C LEU A 85 -11.51 0.02 -4.87
N LEU A 86 -12.26 0.58 -3.92
CA LEU A 86 -13.37 1.48 -4.25
C LEU A 86 -12.89 2.74 -4.94
N ALA A 87 -11.67 3.18 -4.64
CA ALA A 87 -11.06 4.35 -5.29
C ALA A 87 -10.43 4.01 -6.64
N GLY A 88 -10.51 2.75 -7.08
CA GLY A 88 -9.97 2.33 -8.36
C GLY A 88 -8.50 1.99 -8.34
N ARG A 89 -7.94 1.70 -7.17
CA ARG A 89 -6.52 1.38 -7.02
C ARG A 89 -6.31 -0.12 -6.82
N ASN A 90 -5.29 -0.67 -7.46
CA ASN A 90 -4.84 -2.03 -7.20
C ASN A 90 -4.23 -2.11 -5.81
N VAL A 91 -4.25 -3.28 -5.21
CA VAL A 91 -3.79 -3.45 -3.82
C VAL A 91 -2.72 -4.54 -3.71
N ILE A 92 -1.67 -4.22 -2.96
CA ILE A 92 -0.62 -5.16 -2.58
C ILE A 92 -0.64 -5.24 -1.05
N ASN A 93 -0.90 -6.43 -0.52
CA ASN A 93 -0.99 -6.66 0.93
C ASN A 93 0.14 -7.50 1.46
N GLU A 94 0.49 -7.27 2.72
CA GLU A 94 1.31 -8.21 3.49
C GLU A 94 0.43 -9.33 4.04
N LYS A 95 1.01 -10.48 4.33
CA LYS A 95 0.31 -11.62 4.96
C LYS A 95 0.19 -11.44 6.45
N PRO A 96 -0.93 -11.87 7.04
CA PRO A 96 -2.20 -12.16 6.40
C PRO A 96 -2.92 -10.85 6.08
N PHE A 97 -3.55 -10.76 4.90
CA PHE A 97 -4.15 -9.50 4.51
C PHE A 97 -5.58 -9.30 5.02
N THR A 98 -6.22 -10.33 5.53
CA THR A 98 -7.53 -10.23 6.19
C THR A 98 -7.57 -11.12 7.41
N SER A 99 -8.52 -10.84 8.32
CA SER A 99 -8.70 -11.64 9.52
C SER A 99 -9.70 -12.78 9.35
N THR A 100 -10.49 -12.78 8.28
CA THR A 100 -11.50 -13.83 8.03
C THR A 100 -11.59 -14.18 6.56
N VAL A 101 -12.10 -15.41 6.29
CA VAL A 101 -12.36 -15.87 4.93
C VAL A 101 -13.41 -14.98 4.25
N LYS A 102 -14.42 -14.55 5.02
CA LYS A 102 -15.49 -13.67 4.52
C LYS A 102 -14.93 -12.36 4.00
N GLU A 103 -14.02 -11.76 4.76
CA GLU A 103 -13.40 -10.51 4.34
C GLU A 103 -12.56 -10.70 3.07
N ALA A 104 -11.82 -11.80 3.01
CA ALA A 104 -11.01 -12.11 1.83
C ALA A 104 -11.89 -12.28 0.59
N GLU A 105 -12.99 -13.02 0.72
CA GLU A 105 -13.92 -13.23 -0.39
C GLU A 105 -14.53 -11.92 -0.88
N LYS A 106 -14.90 -11.05 0.04
CA LYS A 106 -15.46 -9.74 -0.29
C LYS A 106 -14.46 -8.90 -1.09
N LEU A 107 -13.21 -8.86 -0.66
CA LEU A 107 -12.18 -8.08 -1.33
C LEU A 107 -11.84 -8.64 -2.71
N VAL A 108 -11.76 -9.96 -2.85
CA VAL A 108 -11.49 -10.59 -4.14
C VAL A 108 -12.62 -10.29 -5.12
N ARG A 109 -13.86 -10.37 -4.65
CA ARG A 109 -15.02 -10.06 -5.48
C ARG A 109 -15.00 -8.62 -5.94
N LEU A 110 -14.72 -7.69 -5.02
CA LEU A 110 -14.66 -6.26 -5.33
C LEU A 110 -13.56 -5.96 -6.35
N ALA A 111 -12.37 -6.55 -6.16
CA ALA A 111 -11.27 -6.37 -7.10
C ALA A 111 -11.66 -6.86 -8.49
N ARG A 112 -12.29 -8.03 -8.56
CA ARG A 112 -12.73 -8.61 -9.84
C ARG A 112 -13.77 -7.73 -10.53
N GLU A 113 -14.75 -7.23 -9.79
CA GLU A 113 -15.78 -6.36 -10.34
C GLU A 113 -15.20 -5.07 -10.92
N LYS A 114 -14.14 -4.56 -10.33
CA LYS A 114 -13.52 -3.31 -10.76
C LYS A 114 -12.33 -3.53 -11.71
N HIS A 115 -12.06 -4.77 -12.08
CA HIS A 115 -10.92 -5.14 -12.93
C HIS A 115 -9.58 -4.69 -12.35
N LEU A 116 -9.44 -4.87 -11.04
CA LEU A 116 -8.23 -4.52 -10.31
C LEU A 116 -7.58 -5.79 -9.76
N PHE A 117 -6.28 -5.73 -9.43
CA PHE A 117 -5.61 -6.85 -8.80
C PHE A 117 -5.49 -6.64 -7.28
N LEU A 118 -5.38 -7.77 -6.59
CA LEU A 118 -5.18 -7.83 -5.15
C LEU A 118 -4.09 -8.88 -4.94
N LEU A 119 -2.87 -8.44 -4.64
CA LEU A 119 -1.70 -9.30 -4.58
C LEU A 119 -1.06 -9.29 -3.19
N GLU A 120 -0.31 -10.36 -2.89
CA GLU A 120 0.55 -10.39 -1.71
C GLU A 120 1.93 -9.87 -2.12
N ALA A 121 2.55 -9.08 -1.24
CA ALA A 121 3.84 -8.46 -1.53
C ALA A 121 4.92 -9.46 -1.90
N ILE A 122 4.95 -10.61 -1.23
CA ILE A 122 5.96 -11.63 -1.49
C ILE A 122 5.87 -12.16 -2.92
N THR A 123 4.64 -12.33 -3.45
CA THR A 123 4.43 -12.77 -4.82
C THR A 123 5.01 -11.75 -5.80
N LEU A 124 4.76 -10.47 -5.52
CA LEU A 124 5.25 -9.38 -6.38
C LEU A 124 6.77 -9.33 -6.43
N LEU A 125 7.43 -9.52 -5.29
CA LEU A 125 8.88 -9.39 -5.20
C LEU A 125 9.65 -10.60 -5.72
N HIS A 126 9.01 -11.75 -5.87
CA HIS A 126 9.67 -12.97 -6.31
C HIS A 126 9.46 -13.30 -7.80
N PHE A 127 8.96 -12.38 -8.56
CA PHE A 127 8.87 -12.58 -10.01
C PHE A 127 10.21 -12.48 -10.70
#